data_a2540f2222f53d355480841eb9dfa1b1
#
_entry.id   a2540f2222f53d355480841eb9dfa1b1
#
_cell.length_a   1.000
_cell.length_b   1.000
_cell.length_c   1.000
_cell.angle_alpha   90.00
_cell.angle_beta   90.00
_cell.angle_gamma   90.00
#
_symmetry.space_group_name_H-M   'P 1'
#
loop_
_entity.id
_entity.type
_entity.pdbx_description
1 polymer ?
#
loop_
_entity_poly.entity_id
_entity_poly.type
_entity_poly.pdbx_seq_one_letter_code
_entity_poly.pdbx_strand_id
1 'polypeptide(L)'
;MTGQIKVGGWRHFGSFGDQRFASNGVSLAAPTSSGEPRLLSGDIGAWAVFEQQIYRMPNSDDRGIGIFARVSGAPADCNLVDVYADGGVELIGLSNARPDDKFGIAAGYAHVSKRAQTLDTDYARFVDPRWPVRSFEGLLTAVYQYQIKDGWTVQPNFQYIVHPGGGATAPASPLPGRALRNASVFGLRTTLKF
;
A
#
# COMPACT_ATOMS: atom_id res chain seq x y z
N MET A 1 -2.99 -22.93 18.99
CA MET A 1 -2.76 -21.95 17.91
C MET A 1 -3.89 -20.95 17.93
N THR A 2 -3.59 -19.67 17.98
CA THR A 2 -4.56 -18.59 18.02
C THR A 2 -4.69 -17.98 16.62
N GLY A 3 -5.90 -17.57 16.27
CA GLY A 3 -6.16 -16.87 15.04
C GLY A 3 -7.34 -15.92 15.22
N GLN A 4 -7.43 -14.91 14.36
CA GLN A 4 -8.53 -13.94 14.37
C GLN A 4 -8.87 -13.48 12.97
N ILE A 5 -10.15 -13.18 12.79
CA ILE A 5 -10.68 -12.51 11.60
C ILE A 5 -11.36 -11.23 12.09
N LYS A 6 -11.04 -10.13 11.44
CA LYS A 6 -11.67 -8.84 11.68
C LYS A 6 -12.25 -8.34 10.36
N VAL A 7 -13.45 -7.84 10.39
CA VAL A 7 -14.09 -7.18 9.25
C VAL A 7 -14.69 -5.86 9.69
N GLY A 8 -14.68 -4.90 8.82
CA GLY A 8 -15.24 -3.59 9.11
C GLY A 8 -15.49 -2.77 7.87
N GLY A 9 -16.17 -1.66 8.08
CA GLY A 9 -16.42 -0.66 7.06
C GLY A 9 -16.34 0.73 7.67
N TRP A 10 -16.24 1.71 6.81
CA TRP A 10 -16.24 3.13 7.17
C TRP A 10 -17.10 3.93 6.20
N ARG A 11 -17.59 5.05 6.68
CA ARG A 11 -18.28 6.05 5.87
C ARG A 11 -17.77 7.43 6.25
N HIS A 12 -17.43 8.21 5.24
CA HIS A 12 -17.06 9.61 5.39
C HIS A 12 -18.15 10.49 4.77
N PHE A 13 -18.51 11.60 5.43
CA PHE A 13 -19.62 12.48 5.03
C PHE A 13 -19.12 13.77 4.34
N GLY A 14 -17.83 13.93 4.14
CA GLY A 14 -17.22 15.07 3.46
C GLY A 14 -17.46 15.05 1.94
N SER A 15 -16.87 16.04 1.27
CA SER A 15 -16.84 16.12 -0.20
C SER A 15 -15.46 15.74 -0.70
N PHE A 16 -15.42 14.98 -1.81
CA PHE A 16 -14.21 14.44 -2.41
C PHE A 16 -14.18 14.76 -3.90
N GLY A 17 -13.00 15.04 -4.43
CA GLY A 17 -12.83 15.29 -5.85
C GLY A 17 -12.97 13.99 -6.66
N ASP A 18 -13.73 14.06 -7.73
CA ASP A 18 -13.82 13.00 -8.74
C ASP A 18 -12.44 12.74 -9.35
N GLN A 19 -12.05 11.49 -9.47
CA GLN A 19 -10.74 11.07 -9.98
C GLN A 19 -10.57 11.28 -11.50
N ARG A 20 -11.61 11.71 -12.21
CA ARG A 20 -11.55 11.92 -13.66
C ARG A 20 -12.27 13.17 -14.16
N PHE A 21 -13.44 13.50 -13.61
CA PHE A 21 -14.29 14.54 -14.17
C PHE A 21 -14.13 15.87 -13.47
N ALA A 22 -14.06 16.93 -14.27
CA ALA A 22 -14.09 18.30 -13.82
C ALA A 22 -15.51 18.74 -13.44
N SER A 23 -15.62 19.89 -12.75
CA SER A 23 -16.90 20.47 -12.32
C SER A 23 -17.86 20.78 -13.46
N ASN A 24 -17.35 21.03 -14.67
CA ASN A 24 -18.13 21.21 -15.89
C ASN A 24 -18.47 19.89 -16.62
N GLY A 25 -18.20 18.73 -16.02
CA GLY A 25 -18.62 17.41 -16.51
C GLY A 25 -17.71 16.77 -17.58
N VAL A 26 -16.67 17.45 -18.05
CA VAL A 26 -15.69 16.87 -18.98
C VAL A 26 -14.51 16.26 -18.21
N SER A 27 -13.64 15.52 -18.90
CA SER A 27 -12.41 15.00 -18.28
C SER A 27 -11.53 16.15 -17.78
N LEU A 28 -10.86 15.97 -16.62
CA LEU A 28 -9.86 16.92 -16.11
C LEU A 28 -8.71 17.16 -17.09
N ALA A 29 -8.41 16.18 -17.95
CA ALA A 29 -7.39 16.31 -19.00
C ALA A 29 -7.87 17.03 -20.28
N ALA A 30 -9.17 17.25 -20.43
CA ALA A 30 -9.71 17.86 -21.65
C ALA A 30 -9.31 19.35 -21.77
N PRO A 31 -9.03 19.86 -22.99
CA PRO A 31 -8.70 21.28 -23.20
C PRO A 31 -9.79 22.25 -22.74
N THR A 32 -11.05 21.80 -22.68
CA THR A 32 -12.21 22.59 -22.21
C THR A 32 -12.53 22.36 -20.73
N SER A 33 -11.64 21.67 -20.00
CA SER A 33 -11.81 21.39 -18.57
C SER A 33 -11.81 22.68 -17.75
N SER A 34 -12.64 22.75 -16.71
CA SER A 34 -12.54 23.82 -15.71
C SER A 34 -11.26 23.74 -14.87
N GLY A 35 -10.54 22.60 -14.89
CA GLY A 35 -9.37 22.36 -14.04
C GLY A 35 -9.72 21.96 -12.61
N GLU A 36 -10.96 22.15 -12.17
CA GLU A 36 -11.44 21.84 -10.81
C GLU A 36 -12.19 20.51 -10.81
N PRO A 37 -11.82 19.54 -9.95
CA PRO A 37 -12.54 18.27 -9.86
C PRO A 37 -14.01 18.47 -9.48
N ARG A 38 -14.89 17.68 -10.08
CA ARG A 38 -16.27 17.59 -9.63
C ARG A 38 -16.31 17.05 -8.21
N LEU A 39 -17.04 17.70 -7.32
CA LEU A 39 -17.20 17.26 -5.95
C LEU A 39 -18.28 16.17 -5.85
N LEU A 40 -17.92 15.07 -5.21
CA LEU A 40 -18.80 13.95 -4.86
C LEU A 40 -19.05 13.97 -3.35
N SER A 41 -20.29 13.72 -2.94
CA SER A 41 -20.66 13.73 -1.53
C SER A 41 -20.54 12.35 -0.92
N GLY A 42 -19.74 12.26 0.12
CA GLY A 42 -19.53 11.02 0.87
C GLY A 42 -18.53 10.08 0.22
N ASP A 43 -17.99 9.18 1.04
CA ASP A 43 -17.17 8.06 0.62
C ASP A 43 -17.39 6.88 1.57
N ILE A 44 -17.21 5.65 1.11
CA ILE A 44 -17.39 4.43 1.87
C ILE A 44 -16.26 3.46 1.57
N GLY A 45 -15.99 2.56 2.50
CA GLY A 45 -15.06 1.47 2.24
C GLY A 45 -15.29 0.32 3.20
N ALA A 46 -14.72 -0.83 2.84
CA ALA A 46 -14.75 -2.04 3.63
C ALA A 46 -13.36 -2.66 3.69
N TRP A 47 -13.12 -3.42 4.75
CA TRP A 47 -11.86 -4.11 4.94
C TRP A 47 -12.06 -5.43 5.70
N ALA A 48 -11.12 -6.34 5.48
CA ALA A 48 -10.99 -7.56 6.24
C ALA A 48 -9.53 -7.81 6.60
N VAL A 49 -9.29 -8.39 7.78
CA VAL A 49 -7.98 -8.81 8.27
C VAL A 49 -8.10 -10.25 8.75
N PHE A 50 -7.15 -11.07 8.34
CA PHE A 50 -6.95 -12.44 8.79
C PHE A 50 -5.57 -12.56 9.43
N GLU A 51 -5.48 -13.13 10.62
CA GLU A 51 -4.23 -13.42 11.33
C GLU A 51 -4.32 -14.82 11.91
N GLN A 52 -3.29 -15.64 11.70
CA GLN A 52 -3.26 -17.02 12.17
C GLN A 52 -1.85 -17.42 12.59
N GLN A 53 -1.69 -17.94 13.81
CA GLN A 53 -0.52 -18.68 14.17
C GLN A 53 -0.60 -20.09 13.56
N ILE A 54 0.33 -20.43 12.66
CA ILE A 54 0.34 -21.74 11.97
C ILE A 54 1.33 -22.74 12.58
N TYR A 55 2.28 -22.24 13.37
CA TYR A 55 3.21 -23.07 14.15
C TYR A 55 3.51 -22.39 15.48
N ARG A 56 3.58 -23.20 16.55
CA ARG A 56 3.98 -22.77 17.89
C ARG A 56 5.19 -23.59 18.34
N MET A 57 6.21 -22.91 18.84
CA MET A 57 7.36 -23.57 19.44
C MET A 57 6.94 -24.30 20.72
N PRO A 58 7.46 -25.51 20.97
CA PRO A 58 7.24 -26.22 22.24
C PRO A 58 7.66 -25.35 23.45
N ASN A 59 6.85 -25.38 24.50
CA ASN A 59 7.09 -24.66 25.75
C ASN A 59 7.17 -23.13 25.62
N SER A 60 6.47 -22.57 24.63
CA SER A 60 6.34 -21.11 24.46
C SER A 60 4.96 -20.75 23.94
N ASP A 61 4.38 -19.66 24.45
CA ASP A 61 3.08 -19.16 23.99
C ASP A 61 3.22 -18.19 22.80
N ASP A 62 4.33 -17.47 22.72
CA ASP A 62 4.50 -16.36 21.77
C ASP A 62 5.44 -16.69 20.59
N ARG A 63 6.25 -17.76 20.72
CA ARG A 63 7.23 -18.13 19.69
C ARG A 63 6.62 -19.05 18.65
N GLY A 64 6.99 -18.83 17.40
CA GLY A 64 6.48 -19.67 16.31
C GLY A 64 6.39 -18.94 14.98
N ILE A 65 5.44 -19.37 14.16
CA ILE A 65 5.19 -18.81 12.83
C ILE A 65 3.73 -18.33 12.77
N GLY A 66 3.58 -17.08 12.41
CA GLY A 66 2.30 -16.44 12.13
C GLY A 66 2.19 -16.04 10.66
N ILE A 67 0.96 -16.04 10.16
CA ILE A 67 0.63 -15.48 8.85
C ILE A 67 -0.47 -14.45 9.02
N PHE A 68 -0.47 -13.46 8.14
CA PHE A 68 -1.57 -12.49 8.06
C PHE A 68 -1.91 -12.17 6.61
N ALA A 69 -3.15 -11.75 6.39
CA ALA A 69 -3.61 -11.17 5.14
C ALA A 69 -4.59 -10.04 5.46
N ARG A 70 -4.54 -8.96 4.66
CA ARG A 70 -5.47 -7.84 4.74
C ARG A 70 -5.96 -7.49 3.35
N VAL A 71 -7.21 -7.09 3.25
CA VAL A 71 -7.80 -6.56 2.03
C VAL A 71 -8.71 -5.40 2.38
N SER A 72 -8.70 -4.37 1.55
CA SER A 72 -9.66 -3.26 1.64
C SER A 72 -10.08 -2.79 0.26
N GLY A 73 -11.26 -2.19 0.19
CA GLY A 73 -11.81 -1.64 -1.03
C GLY A 73 -12.65 -0.41 -0.76
N ALA A 74 -12.64 0.50 -1.75
CA ALA A 74 -13.43 1.73 -1.77
C ALA A 74 -13.84 2.07 -3.21
N PRO A 75 -14.90 2.88 -3.43
CA PRO A 75 -15.34 3.26 -4.77
C PRO A 75 -14.26 3.98 -5.58
N ALA A 76 -14.19 3.67 -6.86
CA ALA A 76 -13.18 4.22 -7.77
C ALA A 76 -13.39 5.69 -8.15
N ASP A 77 -14.54 6.27 -7.83
CA ASP A 77 -14.92 7.60 -8.29
C ASP A 77 -14.21 8.74 -7.55
N CYS A 78 -13.95 8.59 -6.26
CA CYS A 78 -13.20 9.54 -5.45
C CYS A 78 -11.91 8.97 -4.84
N ASN A 79 -11.62 7.69 -5.05
CA ASN A 79 -10.42 7.05 -4.54
C ASN A 79 -9.40 6.75 -5.65
N LEU A 80 -8.15 7.18 -5.43
CA LEU A 80 -7.04 6.83 -6.31
C LEU A 80 -6.73 5.35 -6.27
N VAL A 81 -6.79 4.75 -5.07
CA VAL A 81 -6.65 3.31 -4.84
C VAL A 81 -8.03 2.77 -4.47
N ASP A 82 -8.57 1.88 -5.28
CA ASP A 82 -9.89 1.27 -5.07
C ASP A 82 -9.80 -0.12 -4.42
N VAL A 83 -8.67 -0.82 -4.57
CA VAL A 83 -8.39 -2.10 -3.93
C VAL A 83 -6.97 -2.10 -3.38
N TYR A 84 -6.83 -2.49 -2.12
CA TYR A 84 -5.55 -2.77 -1.47
C TYR A 84 -5.57 -4.16 -0.87
N ALA A 85 -4.49 -4.91 -1.05
CA ALA A 85 -4.29 -6.20 -0.41
C ALA A 85 -2.84 -6.36 0.04
N ASP A 86 -2.62 -6.94 1.21
CA ASP A 86 -1.29 -7.36 1.63
C ASP A 86 -1.35 -8.67 2.43
N GLY A 87 -0.20 -9.30 2.56
CA GLY A 87 -0.06 -10.48 3.38
C GLY A 87 1.40 -10.83 3.62
N GLY A 88 1.63 -11.61 4.64
CA GLY A 88 2.99 -11.95 5.02
C GLY A 88 3.08 -13.08 6.04
N VAL A 89 4.33 -13.39 6.35
CA VAL A 89 4.74 -14.39 7.33
C VAL A 89 5.63 -13.72 8.34
N GLU A 90 5.38 -13.98 9.62
CA GLU A 90 6.24 -13.59 10.74
C GLU A 90 6.77 -14.83 11.46
N LEU A 91 8.07 -14.85 11.71
CA LEU A 91 8.77 -15.88 12.46
C LEU A 91 9.28 -15.25 13.76
N ILE A 92 8.81 -15.75 14.89
CA ILE A 92 9.14 -15.22 16.22
C ILE A 92 9.94 -16.26 16.99
N GLY A 93 11.17 -15.91 17.37
CA GLY A 93 11.99 -16.68 18.27
C GLY A 93 12.20 -18.14 17.85
N LEU A 94 12.40 -18.44 16.56
CA LEU A 94 12.59 -19.81 16.08
C LEU A 94 13.88 -20.47 16.57
N SER A 95 14.85 -19.69 17.06
CA SER A 95 16.08 -20.20 17.66
C SER A 95 16.05 -20.03 19.19
N ASN A 96 16.46 -21.07 19.91
CA ASN A 96 16.60 -20.99 21.38
C ASN A 96 17.74 -20.05 21.80
N ALA A 97 18.72 -19.81 20.93
CA ALA A 97 19.79 -18.84 21.18
C ALA A 97 19.30 -17.38 21.01
N ARG A 98 18.20 -17.18 20.29
CA ARG A 98 17.62 -15.86 19.95
C ARG A 98 16.09 -15.91 20.07
N PRO A 99 15.55 -16.09 21.29
CA PRO A 99 14.12 -16.30 21.50
C PRO A 99 13.25 -15.06 21.21
N ASP A 100 13.83 -13.87 21.28
CA ASP A 100 13.12 -12.59 21.18
C ASP A 100 13.27 -11.94 19.80
N ASP A 101 14.07 -12.55 18.92
CA ASP A 101 14.26 -12.04 17.58
C ASP A 101 13.05 -12.36 16.70
N LYS A 102 12.76 -11.45 15.76
CA LYS A 102 11.68 -11.63 14.80
C LYS A 102 12.17 -11.43 13.36
N PHE A 103 11.63 -12.22 12.46
CA PHE A 103 11.84 -12.06 11.04
C PHE A 103 10.48 -12.04 10.33
N GLY A 104 10.30 -11.13 9.39
CA GLY A 104 9.08 -11.02 8.60
C GLY A 104 9.34 -10.79 7.13
N ILE A 105 8.52 -11.40 6.30
CA ILE A 105 8.42 -11.10 4.87
C ILE A 105 6.96 -10.83 4.56
N ALA A 106 6.70 -9.75 3.80
CA ALA A 106 5.36 -9.39 3.38
C ALA A 106 5.37 -8.83 1.96
N ALA A 107 4.25 -9.00 1.27
CA ALA A 107 3.97 -8.38 -0.01
C ALA A 107 2.69 -7.56 0.08
N GLY A 108 2.66 -6.42 -0.60
CA GLY A 108 1.51 -5.54 -0.71
C GLY A 108 1.21 -5.20 -2.16
N TYR A 109 -0.06 -4.93 -2.43
CA TYR A 109 -0.59 -4.56 -3.73
C TYR A 109 -1.63 -3.46 -3.56
N ALA A 110 -1.45 -2.35 -4.27
CA ALA A 110 -2.40 -1.25 -4.34
C ALA A 110 -2.83 -1.05 -5.80
N HIS A 111 -4.10 -1.31 -6.11
CA HIS A 111 -4.65 -1.11 -7.44
C HIS A 111 -5.04 0.35 -7.65
N VAL A 112 -4.53 0.97 -8.71
CA VAL A 112 -4.97 2.31 -9.12
C VAL A 112 -6.37 2.20 -9.73
N SER A 113 -7.30 2.97 -9.22
CA SER A 113 -8.70 2.89 -9.60
C SER A 113 -8.91 3.06 -11.12
N LYS A 114 -9.90 2.33 -11.66
CA LYS A 114 -10.21 2.40 -13.08
C LYS A 114 -10.51 3.82 -13.55
N ARG A 115 -11.06 4.64 -12.68
CA ARG A 115 -11.38 6.03 -12.99
C ARG A 115 -10.12 6.89 -13.16
N ALA A 116 -9.13 6.72 -12.28
CA ALA A 116 -7.83 7.36 -12.41
C ALA A 116 -7.05 6.84 -13.62
N GLN A 117 -7.08 5.54 -13.92
CA GLN A 117 -6.49 4.99 -15.14
C GLN A 117 -7.09 5.59 -16.42
N THR A 118 -8.42 5.80 -16.42
CA THR A 118 -9.09 6.43 -17.56
C THR A 118 -8.71 7.90 -17.70
N LEU A 119 -8.51 8.63 -16.58
CA LEU A 119 -7.95 9.98 -16.61
C LEU A 119 -6.56 10.00 -17.23
N ASP A 120 -5.68 9.06 -16.88
CA ASP A 120 -4.34 8.97 -17.48
C ASP A 120 -4.43 8.70 -19.00
N THR A 121 -5.38 7.90 -19.44
CA THR A 121 -5.67 7.67 -20.88
C THR A 121 -6.16 8.96 -21.55
N ASP A 122 -6.96 9.75 -20.84
CA ASP A 122 -7.40 11.06 -21.34
C ASP A 122 -6.21 12.03 -21.46
N TYR A 123 -5.28 12.02 -20.48
CA TYR A 123 -4.02 12.79 -20.57
C TYR A 123 -3.16 12.33 -21.75
N ALA A 124 -3.06 11.02 -21.99
CA ALA A 124 -2.35 10.49 -23.16
C ALA A 124 -3.00 10.96 -24.49
N ARG A 125 -4.30 11.12 -24.51
CA ARG A 125 -5.04 11.59 -25.69
C ARG A 125 -4.96 13.09 -25.92
N PHE A 126 -5.07 13.91 -24.87
CA PHE A 126 -5.25 15.36 -24.98
C PHE A 126 -4.00 16.18 -24.73
N VAL A 127 -3.02 15.62 -24.00
CA VAL A 127 -1.83 16.36 -23.56
C VAL A 127 -0.56 15.80 -24.19
N ASP A 128 -0.23 14.52 -23.97
CA ASP A 128 0.98 13.88 -24.53
C ASP A 128 0.75 12.38 -24.71
N PRO A 129 0.86 11.82 -25.94
CA PRO A 129 0.68 10.39 -26.19
C PRO A 129 1.60 9.47 -25.38
N ARG A 130 2.67 9.99 -24.78
CA ARG A 130 3.60 9.26 -23.92
C ARG A 130 3.20 9.29 -22.45
N TRP A 131 2.07 9.87 -22.10
CA TRP A 131 1.59 9.91 -20.72
C TRP A 131 1.40 8.49 -20.18
N PRO A 132 2.05 8.12 -19.05
CA PRO A 132 1.92 6.76 -18.52
C PRO A 132 0.54 6.55 -17.92
N VAL A 133 -0.07 5.42 -18.23
CA VAL A 133 -1.30 4.97 -17.60
C VAL A 133 -0.94 4.20 -16.34
N ARG A 134 -1.27 4.74 -15.18
CA ARG A 134 -1.06 4.06 -13.89
C ARG A 134 -1.85 2.77 -13.82
N SER A 135 -1.37 1.80 -13.06
CA SER A 135 -2.03 0.49 -12.93
C SER A 135 -2.07 -0.02 -11.49
N PHE A 136 -0.92 -0.31 -10.92
CA PHE A 136 -0.79 -0.78 -9.54
C PHE A 136 0.59 -0.43 -8.99
N GLU A 137 0.68 -0.32 -7.66
CA GLU A 137 1.94 -0.35 -6.94
C GLU A 137 2.06 -1.66 -6.19
N GLY A 138 3.22 -2.32 -6.32
CA GLY A 138 3.56 -3.53 -5.58
C GLY A 138 4.68 -3.25 -4.58
N LEU A 139 4.61 -3.85 -3.40
CA LEU A 139 5.64 -3.78 -2.36
C LEU A 139 6.04 -5.19 -1.94
N LEU A 140 7.34 -5.47 -1.91
CA LEU A 140 7.91 -6.61 -1.20
C LEU A 140 8.78 -6.07 -0.07
N THR A 141 8.60 -6.55 1.15
CA THR A 141 9.40 -6.14 2.30
C THR A 141 9.94 -7.34 3.06
N ALA A 142 11.18 -7.22 3.55
CA ALA A 142 11.79 -8.15 4.48
C ALA A 142 12.33 -7.35 5.68
N VAL A 143 12.09 -7.85 6.87
CA VAL A 143 12.41 -7.18 8.13
C VAL A 143 13.02 -8.19 9.10
N TYR A 144 14.11 -7.82 9.75
CA TYR A 144 14.65 -8.59 10.88
C TYR A 144 14.74 -7.70 12.11
N GLN A 145 14.09 -8.08 13.19
CA GLN A 145 14.19 -7.40 14.47
C GLN A 145 15.14 -8.17 15.38
N TYR A 146 16.25 -7.56 15.66
CA TYR A 146 17.28 -8.07 16.57
C TYR A 146 17.09 -7.48 17.97
N GLN A 147 16.90 -8.33 18.96
CA GLN A 147 16.85 -7.95 20.37
C GLN A 147 18.28 -7.85 20.92
N ILE A 148 18.77 -6.64 21.20
CA ILE A 148 20.10 -6.43 21.80
C ILE A 148 20.03 -6.78 23.29
N LYS A 149 19.02 -6.26 23.96
CA LYS A 149 18.67 -6.53 25.37
C LYS A 149 17.23 -6.07 25.63
N ASP A 150 16.71 -6.37 26.79
CA ASP A 150 15.37 -5.89 27.18
C ASP A 150 15.25 -4.38 27.01
N GLY A 151 14.18 -3.96 26.33
CA GLY A 151 13.93 -2.58 25.99
C GLY A 151 14.76 -2.02 24.82
N TRP A 152 15.70 -2.77 24.24
CA TRP A 152 16.49 -2.28 23.10
C TRP A 152 16.49 -3.25 21.92
N THR A 153 15.89 -2.80 20.80
CA THR A 153 15.87 -3.54 19.53
C THR A 153 16.49 -2.72 18.40
N VAL A 154 17.05 -3.43 17.42
CA VAL A 154 17.51 -2.88 16.13
C VAL A 154 16.84 -3.67 15.01
N GLN A 155 16.33 -2.96 13.99
CA GLN A 155 15.47 -3.53 12.96
C GLN A 155 15.91 -3.05 11.57
N PRO A 156 16.90 -3.72 10.93
CA PRO A 156 17.13 -3.53 9.51
C PRO A 156 15.91 -4.00 8.70
N ASN A 157 15.62 -3.28 7.63
CA ASN A 157 14.59 -3.66 6.68
C ASN A 157 15.02 -3.37 5.25
N PHE A 158 14.47 -4.14 4.33
CA PHE A 158 14.61 -3.97 2.90
C PHE A 158 13.21 -3.91 2.29
N GLN A 159 13.01 -2.98 1.35
CA GLN A 159 11.78 -2.88 0.58
C GLN A 159 12.12 -2.77 -0.90
N TYR A 160 11.35 -3.48 -1.72
CA TYR A 160 11.38 -3.35 -3.16
C TYR A 160 10.00 -2.92 -3.65
N ILE A 161 9.96 -1.75 -4.31
CA ILE A 161 8.72 -1.13 -4.77
C ILE A 161 8.67 -1.29 -6.29
N VAL A 162 7.62 -1.94 -6.77
CA VAL A 162 7.31 -2.11 -8.19
C VAL A 162 6.28 -1.08 -8.59
N HIS A 163 6.50 -0.38 -9.69
CA HIS A 163 5.64 0.69 -10.20
C HIS A 163 5.28 1.75 -9.14
N PRO A 164 6.27 2.46 -8.54
CA PRO A 164 5.98 3.48 -7.53
C PRO A 164 4.94 4.48 -8.00
N GLY A 165 3.96 4.79 -7.14
CA GLY A 165 2.80 5.62 -7.48
C GLY A 165 1.87 5.00 -8.53
N GLY A 166 1.91 3.66 -8.69
CA GLY A 166 1.16 2.95 -9.72
C GLY A 166 1.77 3.07 -11.13
N GLY A 167 3.03 3.49 -11.25
CA GLY A 167 3.66 3.88 -12.50
C GLY A 167 3.41 5.35 -12.88
N ALA A 168 3.24 6.20 -11.87
CA ALA A 168 3.03 7.64 -12.06
C ALA A 168 4.20 8.30 -12.79
N THR A 169 3.94 9.48 -13.37
CA THR A 169 4.95 10.32 -14.02
C THR A 169 6.02 10.77 -13.01
N ALA A 170 7.29 10.66 -13.37
CA ALA A 170 8.38 11.13 -12.54
C ALA A 170 8.38 12.67 -12.44
N PRO A 171 8.28 13.28 -11.24
CA PRO A 171 8.15 14.73 -11.09
C PRO A 171 9.36 15.51 -11.63
N ALA A 172 10.55 14.92 -11.55
CA ALA A 172 11.81 15.53 -12.00
C ALA A 172 12.20 15.13 -13.43
N SER A 173 11.32 14.47 -14.19
CA SER A 173 11.64 14.07 -15.56
C SER A 173 11.56 15.30 -16.49
N PRO A 174 12.62 15.60 -17.27
CA PRO A 174 12.54 16.64 -18.30
C PRO A 174 11.66 16.24 -19.49
N LEU A 175 11.28 14.95 -19.58
CA LEU A 175 10.40 14.41 -20.61
C LEU A 175 9.03 14.14 -19.99
N PRO A 176 7.94 14.79 -20.46
CA PRO A 176 6.58 14.40 -20.09
C PRO A 176 6.36 12.91 -20.34
N GLY A 177 5.67 12.26 -19.44
CA GLY A 177 5.27 10.87 -19.62
C GLY A 177 6.27 9.79 -19.23
N ARG A 178 7.43 10.10 -18.63
CA ARG A 178 8.32 9.07 -18.10
C ARG A 178 7.81 8.57 -16.74
N ALA A 179 7.47 7.28 -16.67
CA ALA A 179 7.08 6.63 -15.42
C ALA A 179 8.24 6.51 -14.42
N LEU A 180 7.92 6.52 -13.14
CA LEU A 180 8.84 6.20 -12.05
C LEU A 180 9.40 4.79 -12.22
N ARG A 181 10.69 4.63 -11.96
CA ARG A 181 11.35 3.31 -11.95
C ARG A 181 11.10 2.62 -10.61
N ASN A 182 11.16 1.28 -10.64
CA ASN A 182 11.17 0.49 -9.43
C ASN A 182 12.26 0.96 -8.48
N ALA A 183 12.01 0.90 -7.18
CA ALA A 183 12.90 1.41 -6.15
C ALA A 183 13.24 0.35 -5.11
N SER A 184 14.52 0.36 -4.67
CA SER A 184 14.98 -0.40 -3.51
C SER A 184 15.21 0.56 -2.36
N VAL A 185 14.68 0.24 -1.19
CA VAL A 185 14.83 1.05 0.04
C VAL A 185 15.43 0.18 1.13
N PHE A 186 16.50 0.68 1.74
CA PHE A 186 17.11 0.07 2.93
C PHE A 186 16.84 0.98 4.13
N GLY A 187 16.32 0.42 5.18
CA GLY A 187 16.00 1.12 6.41
C GLY A 187 16.64 0.47 7.62
N LEU A 188 16.91 1.29 8.64
CA LEU A 188 17.35 0.84 9.95
C LEU A 188 16.53 1.59 11.00
N ARG A 189 15.86 0.85 11.88
CA ARG A 189 15.14 1.38 13.03
C ARG A 189 15.78 0.88 14.30
N THR A 190 15.93 1.75 15.30
CA THR A 190 16.24 1.34 16.68
C THR A 190 15.12 1.80 17.61
N THR A 191 14.80 0.97 18.59
CA THR A 191 13.79 1.29 19.61
C THR A 191 14.41 1.08 20.99
N LEU A 192 14.37 2.12 21.80
CA LEU A 192 14.78 2.12 23.21
C LEU A 192 13.54 2.38 24.07
N LYS A 193 13.35 1.54 25.09
CA LYS A 193 12.34 1.71 26.14
C LYS A 193 13.07 1.82 27.48
N PHE A 194 12.78 2.83 28.26
CA PHE A 194 13.34 3.12 29.59
C PHE A 194 12.25 3.50 30.57
#